data_b56a3344f6480c26e64e2c2f74becd20
#
_entry.id   b56a3344f6480c26e64e2c2f74becd20
#
_cell.length_a   1.000
_cell.length_b   1.000
_cell.length_c   1.000
_cell.angle_alpha   90.00
_cell.angle_beta   90.00
_cell.angle_gamma   90.00
#
_symmetry.space_group_name_H-M   'P 1'
#
loop_
_entity.id
_entity.type
_entity.pdbx_description
1 polymer ?
#
loop_
_entity_poly.entity_id
_entity_poly.type
_entity_poly.pdbx_seq_one_letter_code
_entity_poly.pdbx_strand_id
1 'polypeptide(L)'
;MHNKIAKRKPAAKGSTVRPMKEQRAKDHSFAPIDMMGAKKTGLRTQFAALCYRLRKGKPEILLITSRRTQRWIIPKGWPQDGMRPAQSAAIEALEEAGVEGKLHDFSIGIYSYTKNHVSGRALPCVGIVYPLKVKKIHDRYREVSQRKRKWFSLAQAAHKVSEPELAHIIRNFEPNKIQNA
;
A
#
# COMPACT_ATOMS: atom_id res chain seq x y z
N MET A 1 17.32 -66.63 -58.57
CA MET A 1 18.06 -65.43 -58.10
C MET A 1 17.09 -64.31 -57.80
N HIS A 2 16.55 -64.23 -56.59
CA HIS A 2 15.74 -63.11 -56.20
C HIS A 2 16.00 -62.76 -54.74
N ASN A 3 16.63 -61.63 -54.57
CA ASN A 3 17.06 -61.09 -53.30
C ASN A 3 15.86 -60.35 -52.57
N LYS A 4 15.38 -60.91 -51.47
CA LYS A 4 14.32 -60.26 -50.65
C LYS A 4 14.97 -59.43 -49.55
N ILE A 5 14.94 -58.12 -49.70
CA ILE A 5 15.36 -57.17 -48.71
C ILE A 5 14.24 -57.01 -47.67
N ALA A 6 14.48 -57.43 -46.46
CA ALA A 6 13.57 -57.23 -45.31
C ALA A 6 13.61 -55.80 -44.80
N LYS A 7 12.46 -55.10 -44.87
CA LYS A 7 12.27 -53.75 -44.26
C LYS A 7 12.12 -53.87 -42.73
N ARG A 8 13.08 -53.34 -41.98
CA ARG A 8 12.97 -53.13 -40.53
C ARG A 8 12.18 -51.88 -40.24
N LYS A 9 11.10 -52.01 -39.45
CA LYS A 9 10.36 -50.86 -38.86
C LYS A 9 11.18 -50.28 -37.68
N PRO A 10 11.30 -48.96 -37.54
CA PRO A 10 11.81 -48.37 -36.32
C PRO A 10 10.70 -48.29 -35.25
N ALA A 11 11.01 -48.74 -34.04
CA ALA A 11 10.16 -48.62 -32.87
C ALA A 11 10.25 -47.18 -32.33
N ALA A 12 9.11 -46.47 -32.37
CA ALA A 12 8.96 -45.20 -31.71
C ALA A 12 8.67 -45.41 -30.21
N LYS A 13 9.67 -45.09 -29.35
CA LYS A 13 9.44 -44.91 -27.92
C LYS A 13 8.94 -43.50 -27.70
N GLY A 14 7.63 -43.36 -27.56
CA GLY A 14 6.99 -42.12 -27.12
C GLY A 14 7.26 -41.88 -25.63
N SER A 15 8.16 -40.96 -25.34
CA SER A 15 8.29 -40.37 -24.00
C SER A 15 7.15 -39.41 -23.79
N THR A 16 6.15 -39.83 -23.03
CA THR A 16 5.05 -38.97 -22.57
C THR A 16 5.56 -38.07 -21.47
N VAL A 17 6.05 -36.88 -21.82
CA VAL A 17 6.29 -35.81 -20.88
C VAL A 17 4.93 -35.31 -20.42
N ARG A 18 4.57 -35.62 -19.16
CA ARG A 18 3.39 -35.02 -18.51
C ARG A 18 3.62 -33.52 -18.43
N PRO A 19 2.69 -32.67 -18.88
CA PRO A 19 2.80 -31.24 -18.66
C PRO A 19 2.76 -30.99 -17.15
N MET A 20 3.81 -30.38 -16.62
CA MET A 20 3.81 -29.78 -15.29
C MET A 20 2.60 -28.86 -15.23
N LYS A 21 1.67 -29.15 -14.30
CA LYS A 21 0.63 -28.21 -13.94
C LYS A 21 1.33 -26.96 -13.45
N GLU A 22 1.33 -25.96 -14.31
CA GLU A 22 1.69 -24.59 -14.00
C GLU A 22 0.81 -24.15 -12.83
N GLN A 23 1.42 -24.11 -11.65
CA GLN A 23 0.79 -23.62 -10.45
C GLN A 23 0.67 -22.12 -10.66
N ARG A 24 -0.45 -21.70 -11.27
CA ARG A 24 -0.81 -20.27 -11.36
C ARG A 24 -0.69 -19.71 -9.96
N ALA A 25 0.38 -18.97 -9.73
CA ALA A 25 0.44 -18.02 -8.64
C ALA A 25 -0.90 -17.26 -8.69
N LYS A 26 -1.63 -17.26 -7.59
CA LYS A 26 -2.86 -16.46 -7.47
C LYS A 26 -2.44 -15.03 -7.71
N ASP A 27 -2.66 -14.60 -8.92
CA ASP A 27 -2.46 -13.24 -9.37
C ASP A 27 -3.38 -12.39 -8.49
N HIS A 28 -2.78 -11.72 -7.50
CA HIS A 28 -3.48 -10.70 -6.75
C HIS A 28 -3.59 -9.48 -7.67
N SER A 29 -4.35 -9.64 -8.76
CA SER A 29 -4.75 -8.52 -9.58
C SER A 29 -5.58 -7.62 -8.66
N PHE A 30 -4.97 -6.52 -8.21
CA PHE A 30 -5.72 -5.45 -7.58
C PHE A 30 -6.82 -5.04 -8.56
N ALA A 31 -8.07 -5.00 -8.09
CA ALA A 31 -9.16 -4.52 -8.91
C ALA A 31 -8.74 -3.15 -9.47
N PRO A 32 -8.88 -2.92 -10.79
CA PRO A 32 -8.55 -1.62 -11.37
C PRO A 32 -9.30 -0.53 -10.61
N ILE A 33 -8.64 0.62 -10.40
CA ILE A 33 -9.29 1.80 -9.83
C ILE A 33 -10.48 2.09 -10.73
N ASP A 34 -11.71 2.02 -10.20
CA ASP A 34 -12.89 2.40 -10.97
C ASP A 34 -12.86 3.91 -11.21
N MET A 35 -12.38 4.27 -12.40
CA MET A 35 -12.32 5.64 -12.90
C MET A 35 -13.49 5.97 -13.82
N MET A 36 -14.46 5.04 -13.96
CA MET A 36 -15.62 5.21 -14.84
C MET A 36 -16.40 6.45 -14.43
N GLY A 37 -16.45 7.42 -15.37
CA GLY A 37 -17.13 8.71 -15.14
C GLY A 37 -16.31 9.78 -14.42
N ALA A 38 -15.11 9.52 -13.96
CA ALA A 38 -14.24 10.56 -13.43
C ALA A 38 -13.68 11.42 -14.57
N LYS A 39 -13.97 12.72 -14.54
CA LYS A 39 -13.29 13.69 -15.43
C LYS A 39 -11.81 13.73 -15.05
N LYS A 40 -10.91 14.03 -16.01
CA LYS A 40 -9.46 14.20 -15.76
C LYS A 40 -9.16 15.15 -14.57
N THR A 41 -10.01 16.14 -14.35
CA THR A 41 -9.94 17.10 -13.23
C THR A 41 -10.54 16.56 -11.92
N GLY A 42 -11.14 15.38 -11.93
CA GLY A 42 -11.82 14.78 -10.77
C GLY A 42 -10.92 13.96 -9.85
N LEU A 43 -9.79 13.46 -10.36
CA LEU A 43 -8.84 12.70 -9.53
C LEU A 43 -8.10 13.65 -8.58
N ARG A 44 -8.13 13.31 -7.30
CA ARG A 44 -7.51 14.11 -6.24
C ARG A 44 -6.34 13.35 -5.63
N THR A 45 -5.16 13.95 -5.66
CA THR A 45 -3.96 13.39 -5.04
C THR A 45 -3.84 13.89 -3.60
N GLN A 46 -3.61 12.97 -2.67
CA GLN A 46 -3.24 13.26 -1.29
C GLN A 46 -1.87 12.64 -0.97
N PHE A 47 -1.14 13.26 -0.04
CA PHE A 47 0.11 12.74 0.49
C PHE A 47 -0.12 12.11 1.85
N ALA A 48 0.35 10.89 2.02
CA ALA A 48 0.10 10.05 3.19
C ALA A 48 1.40 9.66 3.89
N ALA A 49 1.40 9.67 5.21
CA ALA A 49 2.53 9.27 6.01
C ALA A 49 2.36 7.84 6.54
N LEU A 50 3.23 6.91 6.15
CA LEU A 50 3.36 5.63 6.84
C LEU A 50 4.24 5.85 8.07
N CYS A 51 3.59 6.20 9.19
CA CYS A 51 4.26 6.43 10.46
C CYS A 51 4.65 5.10 11.09
N TYR A 52 5.96 4.87 11.29
CA TYR A 52 6.45 3.63 11.85
C TYR A 52 7.47 3.83 12.97
N ARG A 53 7.60 2.82 13.82
CA ARG A 53 8.68 2.69 14.82
C ARG A 53 9.21 1.27 14.84
N LEU A 54 10.38 1.08 15.41
CA LEU A 54 10.92 -0.24 15.76
C LEU A 54 10.73 -0.49 17.25
N ARG A 55 10.02 -1.54 17.61
CA ARG A 55 9.86 -2.01 18.98
C ARG A 55 10.46 -3.40 19.10
N LYS A 56 11.52 -3.52 19.90
CA LYS A 56 12.29 -4.77 20.03
C LYS A 56 12.71 -5.33 18.66
N GLY A 57 13.19 -4.45 17.77
CA GLY A 57 13.61 -4.78 16.41
C GLY A 57 12.49 -5.05 15.41
N LYS A 58 11.22 -5.09 15.82
CA LYS A 58 10.07 -5.33 14.93
C LYS A 58 9.37 -4.02 14.56
N PRO A 59 8.99 -3.84 13.29
CA PRO A 59 8.27 -2.65 12.87
C PRO A 59 6.81 -2.67 13.36
N GLU A 60 6.38 -1.52 13.86
CA GLU A 60 4.99 -1.22 14.19
C GLU A 60 4.54 0.00 13.39
N ILE A 61 3.31 -0.01 12.91
CA ILE A 61 2.66 1.08 12.16
C ILE A 61 1.66 1.78 13.06
N LEU A 62 1.70 3.10 13.05
CA LEU A 62 0.68 3.93 13.68
C LEU A 62 -0.49 4.12 12.72
N LEU A 63 -1.66 3.66 13.12
CA LEU A 63 -2.91 3.99 12.47
C LEU A 63 -3.71 4.97 13.32
N ILE A 64 -4.53 5.77 12.64
CA ILE A 64 -5.49 6.68 13.24
C ILE A 64 -6.90 6.34 12.75
N THR A 65 -7.93 6.81 13.45
CA THR A 65 -9.30 6.68 12.95
C THR A 65 -9.65 7.85 12.04
N SER A 66 -10.43 7.58 10.98
CA SER A 66 -11.06 8.65 10.20
C SER A 66 -12.12 9.37 11.05
N ARG A 67 -12.29 10.67 10.88
CA ARG A 67 -13.22 11.49 11.71
C ARG A 67 -14.68 11.05 11.62
N ARG A 68 -15.16 10.73 10.42
CA ARG A 68 -16.58 10.44 10.19
C ARG A 68 -16.94 8.96 10.34
N THR A 69 -16.13 8.08 9.75
CA THR A 69 -16.45 6.65 9.67
C THR A 69 -15.70 5.80 10.69
N GLN A 70 -14.80 6.42 11.47
CA GLN A 70 -13.97 5.75 12.49
C GLN A 70 -13.18 4.54 11.96
N ARG A 71 -12.96 4.44 10.63
CA ARG A 71 -12.13 3.40 10.01
C ARG A 71 -10.64 3.68 10.30
N TRP A 72 -9.87 2.65 10.45
CA TRP A 72 -8.42 2.76 10.58
C TRP A 72 -7.77 3.16 9.26
N ILE A 73 -6.98 4.21 9.28
CA ILE A 73 -6.28 4.81 8.13
C ILE A 73 -4.88 5.25 8.54
N ILE A 74 -4.04 5.59 7.58
CA ILE A 74 -2.81 6.36 7.81
C ILE A 74 -3.10 7.87 7.72
N PRO A 75 -2.32 8.74 8.41
CA PRO A 75 -2.44 10.20 8.26
C PRO A 75 -2.24 10.62 6.81
N LYS A 76 -3.08 11.54 6.30
CA LYS A 76 -3.01 12.03 4.92
C LYS A 76 -3.79 13.30 4.70
N GLY A 77 -3.30 14.14 3.82
CA GLY A 77 -3.98 15.36 3.42
C GLY A 77 -3.63 15.85 2.02
N TRP A 78 -4.15 17.02 1.71
CA TRP A 78 -3.92 17.65 0.42
C TRP A 78 -2.49 18.19 0.31
N PRO A 79 -1.96 18.36 -0.92
CA PRO A 79 -0.73 19.11 -1.13
C PRO A 79 -0.82 20.46 -0.43
N GLN A 80 0.29 20.87 0.19
CA GLN A 80 0.41 22.18 0.80
C GLN A 80 1.32 23.06 -0.07
N ASP A 81 0.92 24.31 -0.27
CA ASP A 81 1.63 25.25 -1.12
C ASP A 81 3.08 25.45 -0.66
N GLY A 82 4.01 25.39 -1.61
CA GLY A 82 5.44 25.52 -1.35
C GLY A 82 6.11 24.34 -0.64
N MET A 83 5.37 23.27 -0.33
CA MET A 83 5.92 22.09 0.34
C MET A 83 6.16 20.93 -0.62
N ARG A 84 7.26 20.19 -0.40
CA ARG A 84 7.47 18.92 -1.09
C ARG A 84 6.43 17.89 -0.64
N PRO A 85 6.10 16.90 -1.48
CA PRO A 85 5.08 15.89 -1.17
C PRO A 85 5.27 15.19 0.17
N ALA A 86 6.49 14.76 0.47
CA ALA A 86 6.81 14.12 1.74
C ALA A 86 6.64 15.06 2.95
N GLN A 87 6.96 16.35 2.79
CA GLN A 87 6.76 17.35 3.84
C GLN A 87 5.28 17.57 4.13
N SER A 88 4.43 17.63 3.09
CA SER A 88 2.97 17.68 3.28
C SER A 88 2.48 16.46 4.05
N ALA A 89 2.96 15.25 3.74
CA ALA A 89 2.62 14.04 4.48
C ALA A 89 3.06 14.11 5.96
N ALA A 90 4.23 14.68 6.24
CA ALA A 90 4.73 14.84 7.62
C ALA A 90 3.89 15.84 8.44
N ILE A 91 3.43 16.92 7.81
CA ILE A 91 2.52 17.88 8.44
C ILE A 91 1.19 17.20 8.83
N GLU A 92 0.64 16.40 7.93
CA GLU A 92 -0.58 15.64 8.23
C GLU A 92 -0.36 14.62 9.38
N ALA A 93 0.83 14.00 9.44
CA ALA A 93 1.18 13.13 10.57
C ALA A 93 1.21 13.88 11.90
N LEU A 94 1.71 15.12 11.91
CA LEU A 94 1.71 15.98 13.10
C LEU A 94 0.27 16.40 13.48
N GLU A 95 -0.52 16.87 12.50
CA GLU A 95 -1.86 17.37 12.75
C GLU A 95 -2.87 16.28 13.13
N GLU A 96 -2.86 15.16 12.41
CA GLU A 96 -3.84 14.08 12.55
C GLU A 96 -3.45 13.04 13.61
N ALA A 97 -2.14 12.81 13.81
CA ALA A 97 -1.63 11.76 14.69
C ALA A 97 -0.74 12.28 15.84
N GLY A 98 -0.32 13.55 15.82
CA GLY A 98 0.57 14.12 16.81
C GLY A 98 1.95 13.46 16.82
N VAL A 99 2.53 13.16 15.67
CA VAL A 99 3.84 12.51 15.59
C VAL A 99 4.79 13.27 14.68
N GLU A 100 6.05 13.27 15.06
CA GLU A 100 7.18 13.80 14.30
C GLU A 100 8.30 12.78 14.20
N GLY A 101 9.14 12.87 13.16
CA GLY A 101 10.25 11.94 13.03
C GLY A 101 11.15 12.18 11.82
N LYS A 102 11.95 11.17 11.51
CA LYS A 102 12.79 11.17 10.30
C LYS A 102 11.89 10.88 9.09
N LEU A 103 11.74 11.88 8.27
CA LEU A 103 11.03 11.79 6.99
C LEU A 103 11.96 11.22 5.93
N HIS A 104 11.41 10.40 5.04
CA HIS A 104 12.08 9.96 3.81
C HIS A 104 11.38 10.57 2.60
N ASP A 105 12.17 11.09 1.67
CA ASP A 105 11.69 11.95 0.56
C ASP A 105 11.27 11.16 -0.70
N PHE A 106 11.21 9.82 -0.59
CA PHE A 106 10.75 8.94 -1.66
C PHE A 106 9.46 8.22 -1.25
N SER A 107 8.59 7.99 -2.22
CA SER A 107 7.36 7.24 -2.01
C SER A 107 7.62 5.74 -2.02
N ILE A 108 6.87 5.01 -1.18
CA ILE A 108 6.94 3.54 -1.09
C ILE A 108 5.73 2.85 -1.71
N GLY A 109 4.82 3.61 -2.29
CA GLY A 109 3.67 3.08 -2.99
C GLY A 109 2.53 4.07 -3.12
N ILE A 110 1.53 3.64 -3.84
CA ILE A 110 0.33 4.41 -4.16
C ILE A 110 -0.88 3.52 -3.85
N TYR A 111 -1.93 4.10 -3.31
CA TYR A 111 -3.20 3.40 -3.12
C TYR A 111 -4.37 4.30 -3.52
N SER A 112 -5.46 3.68 -3.90
CA SER A 112 -6.69 4.36 -4.28
C SER A 112 -7.74 4.25 -3.17
N TYR A 113 -8.61 5.26 -3.08
CA TYR A 113 -9.75 5.23 -2.18
C TYR A 113 -10.80 6.26 -2.59
N THR A 114 -12.00 6.06 -2.11
CA THR A 114 -13.10 7.00 -2.32
C THR A 114 -13.31 7.85 -1.07
N LYS A 115 -13.23 9.16 -1.23
CA LYS A 115 -13.56 10.12 -0.19
C LYS A 115 -15.00 10.59 -0.36
N ASN A 116 -15.86 10.26 0.59
CA ASN A 116 -17.22 10.77 0.60
C ASN A 116 -17.21 12.23 1.02
N HIS A 117 -17.65 13.11 0.13
CA HIS A 117 -17.79 14.54 0.39
C HIS A 117 -19.09 14.83 1.15
N VAL A 118 -19.17 15.99 1.84
CA VAL A 118 -20.37 16.45 2.58
C VAL A 118 -21.58 16.58 1.65
N SER A 119 -21.37 16.91 0.37
CA SER A 119 -22.41 17.00 -0.65
C SER A 119 -22.92 15.65 -1.18
N GLY A 120 -22.54 14.53 -0.57
CA GLY A 120 -22.92 13.18 -1.03
C GLY A 120 -22.14 12.69 -2.23
N ARG A 121 -21.28 13.49 -2.85
CA ARG A 121 -20.45 13.07 -3.98
C ARG A 121 -19.27 12.22 -3.50
N ALA A 122 -19.09 11.07 -4.14
CA ALA A 122 -17.91 10.24 -4.01
C ALA A 122 -16.77 10.86 -4.85
N LEU A 123 -15.64 11.16 -4.22
CA LEU A 123 -14.45 11.68 -4.90
C LEU A 123 -13.40 10.60 -4.98
N PRO A 124 -12.99 10.17 -6.18
CA PRO A 124 -11.85 9.28 -6.34
C PRO A 124 -10.56 9.99 -5.93
N CYS A 125 -9.81 9.38 -5.04
CA CYS A 125 -8.56 9.90 -4.50
C CYS A 125 -7.44 8.89 -4.66
N VAL A 126 -6.23 9.41 -4.84
CA VAL A 126 -4.98 8.64 -4.80
C VAL A 126 -4.16 9.13 -3.63
N GLY A 127 -3.70 8.21 -2.79
CA GLY A 127 -2.75 8.48 -1.71
C GLY A 127 -1.34 8.02 -2.11
N ILE A 128 -0.39 8.95 -2.13
CA ILE A 128 1.03 8.65 -2.33
C ILE A 128 1.66 8.52 -0.94
N VAL A 129 2.29 7.36 -0.65
CA VAL A 129 2.72 6.98 0.69
C VAL A 129 4.20 7.27 0.90
N TYR A 130 4.52 8.06 1.92
CA TYR A 130 5.88 8.40 2.34
C TYR A 130 6.18 7.81 3.73
N PRO A 131 7.33 7.14 3.93
CA PRO A 131 7.67 6.59 5.24
C PRO A 131 8.16 7.68 6.19
N LEU A 132 7.67 7.64 7.44
CA LEU A 132 8.07 8.53 8.51
C LEU A 132 8.44 7.71 9.75
N LYS A 133 9.75 7.66 10.06
CA LYS A 133 10.24 7.01 11.28
C LYS A 133 9.98 7.91 12.48
N VAL A 134 8.98 7.56 13.28
CA VAL A 134 8.56 8.36 14.43
C VAL A 134 9.65 8.42 15.49
N LYS A 135 9.97 9.64 15.93
CA LYS A 135 10.92 9.95 17.02
C LYS A 135 10.24 10.58 18.22
N LYS A 136 9.17 11.35 17.99
CA LYS A 136 8.45 12.08 19.02
C LYS A 136 6.95 11.90 18.86
N ILE A 137 6.27 11.77 19.98
CA ILE A 137 4.82 11.63 20.07
C ILE A 137 4.32 12.72 21.00
N HIS A 138 3.36 13.50 20.52
CA HIS A 138 2.75 14.58 21.27
C HIS A 138 1.41 14.14 21.85
N ASP A 139 1.13 14.54 23.10
CA ASP A 139 -0.17 14.32 23.74
C ASP A 139 -1.18 15.41 23.34
N ARG A 140 -0.68 16.61 23.00
CA ARG A 140 -1.50 17.71 22.48
C ARG A 140 -1.16 17.96 21.02
N TYR A 141 -2.14 17.82 20.14
CA TYR A 141 -2.03 18.06 18.69
C TYR A 141 -3.42 18.45 18.14
N ARG A 142 -3.45 18.94 16.91
CA ARG A 142 -4.63 19.58 16.30
C ARG A 142 -5.91 18.73 16.36
N GLU A 143 -5.82 17.44 16.06
CA GLU A 143 -6.98 16.55 15.96
C GLU A 143 -7.08 15.51 17.09
N VAL A 144 -6.46 15.77 18.24
CA VAL A 144 -6.39 14.83 19.38
C VAL A 144 -7.76 14.37 19.87
N SER A 145 -8.75 15.24 19.90
CA SER A 145 -10.12 14.91 20.33
C SER A 145 -10.98 14.25 19.25
N GLN A 146 -10.51 14.26 17.98
CA GLN A 146 -11.30 13.81 16.84
C GLN A 146 -10.91 12.42 16.37
N ARG A 147 -9.71 11.94 16.75
CA ARG A 147 -9.15 10.69 16.27
C ARG A 147 -8.57 9.85 17.40
N LYS A 148 -8.79 8.55 17.31
CA LYS A 148 -8.02 7.57 18.07
C LYS A 148 -6.74 7.24 17.32
N ARG A 149 -5.62 7.03 18.02
CA ARG A 149 -4.37 6.53 17.42
C ARG A 149 -3.91 5.28 18.16
N LYS A 150 -3.35 4.32 17.40
CA LYS A 150 -2.84 3.07 17.97
C LYS A 150 -1.75 2.46 17.11
N TRP A 151 -0.76 1.87 17.77
CA TRP A 151 0.30 1.09 17.15
C TRP A 151 -0.16 -0.34 16.88
N PHE A 152 0.21 -0.87 15.71
CA PHE A 152 -0.11 -2.22 15.28
C PHE A 152 1.12 -2.87 14.65
N SER A 153 1.26 -4.20 14.76
CA SER A 153 2.21 -4.94 13.91
C SER A 153 1.84 -4.79 12.43
N LEU A 154 2.77 -5.06 11.51
CA LEU A 154 2.49 -4.96 10.06
C LEU A 154 1.26 -5.78 9.67
N ALA A 155 1.18 -7.04 10.13
CA ALA A 155 0.04 -7.91 9.81
C ALA A 155 -1.29 -7.36 10.35
N GLN A 156 -1.29 -6.87 11.60
CA GLN A 156 -2.48 -6.27 12.20
C GLN A 156 -2.89 -4.97 11.47
N ALA A 157 -1.93 -4.08 11.18
CA ALA A 157 -2.21 -2.84 10.46
C ALA A 157 -2.77 -3.10 9.07
N ALA A 158 -2.18 -4.04 8.31
CA ALA A 158 -2.66 -4.42 6.99
C ALA A 158 -4.07 -5.02 7.00
N HIS A 159 -4.45 -5.70 8.10
CA HIS A 159 -5.82 -6.22 8.26
C HIS A 159 -6.84 -5.14 8.67
N LYS A 160 -6.38 -4.04 9.28
CA LYS A 160 -7.25 -2.97 9.78
C LYS A 160 -7.63 -1.93 8.73
N VAL A 161 -6.79 -1.71 7.74
CA VAL A 161 -7.09 -0.78 6.64
C VAL A 161 -8.03 -1.42 5.63
N SER A 162 -8.83 -0.62 4.95
CA SER A 162 -9.84 -1.12 4.01
C SER A 162 -9.34 -1.19 2.57
N GLU A 163 -8.31 -0.42 2.25
CA GLU A 163 -7.77 -0.29 0.91
C GLU A 163 -6.75 -1.42 0.63
N PRO A 164 -6.99 -2.29 -0.38
CA PRO A 164 -6.13 -3.46 -0.64
C PRO A 164 -4.68 -3.10 -0.95
N GLU A 165 -4.46 -2.02 -1.72
CA GLU A 165 -3.11 -1.56 -2.08
C GLU A 165 -2.37 -1.05 -0.84
N LEU A 166 -3.05 -0.31 0.06
CA LEU A 166 -2.47 0.15 1.31
C LEU A 166 -2.13 -1.04 2.22
N ALA A 167 -3.01 -2.03 2.30
CA ALA A 167 -2.75 -3.26 3.03
C ALA A 167 -1.52 -4.01 2.48
N HIS A 168 -1.34 -4.03 1.15
CA HIS A 168 -0.17 -4.59 0.50
C HIS A 168 1.11 -3.83 0.83
N ILE A 169 1.09 -2.49 0.73
CA ILE A 169 2.23 -1.62 1.10
C ILE A 169 2.64 -1.88 2.56
N ILE A 170 1.68 -1.91 3.48
CA ILE A 170 1.95 -2.14 4.91
C ILE A 170 2.53 -3.53 5.14
N ARG A 171 1.97 -4.58 4.53
CA ARG A 171 2.42 -5.97 4.73
C ARG A 171 3.85 -6.20 4.28
N ASN A 172 4.25 -5.54 3.19
CA ASN A 172 5.58 -5.67 2.58
C ASN A 172 6.54 -4.55 3.01
N PHE A 173 6.20 -3.79 4.05
CA PHE A 173 7.03 -2.70 4.51
C PHE A 173 8.31 -3.20 5.21
N GLU A 174 9.47 -2.84 4.67
CA GLU A 174 10.79 -3.22 5.16
C GLU A 174 11.61 -1.98 5.55
N PRO A 175 11.61 -1.59 6.84
CA PRO A 175 12.33 -0.39 7.30
C PRO A 175 13.82 -0.39 7.00
N ASN A 176 14.45 -1.56 6.93
CA ASN A 176 15.89 -1.68 6.69
C ASN A 176 16.26 -1.27 5.25
N LYS A 177 15.41 -1.55 4.27
CA LYS A 177 15.61 -1.11 2.89
C LYS A 177 15.52 0.40 2.73
N ILE A 178 14.75 1.06 3.61
CA ILE A 178 14.55 2.52 3.61
C ILE A 178 15.75 3.26 4.22
N GLN A 179 16.52 2.64 5.10
CA GLN A 179 17.65 3.30 5.75
C GLN A 179 18.88 3.40 4.85
N ASN A 180 18.92 2.60 3.79
CA ASN A 180 20.04 2.48 2.85
C ASN A 180 19.77 3.15 1.48
N ALA A 181 18.63 3.85 1.32
CA ALA A 181 18.24 4.56 0.12
C ALA A 181 18.50 6.09 0.25
#